data_b3591e8cf546791b76ce5abdeded635f
#
_entry.id   b3591e8cf546791b76ce5abdeded635f
#
_cell.length_a   1.000
_cell.length_b   1.000
_cell.length_c   1.000
_cell.angle_alpha   90.00
_cell.angle_beta   90.00
_cell.angle_gamma   90.00
#
_symmetry.space_group_name_H-M   'P 1'
#
loop_
_entity.id
_entity.type
_entity.pdbx_description
1 polymer ?
#
loop_
_entity_poly.entity_id
_entity_poly.type
_entity_poly.pdbx_seq_one_letter_code
_entity_poly.pdbx_strand_id
1 'polypeptide(L)'
;MNYPYHIRENHIVEQLRESYPAEYKLNLRFGDCRIEVAVSEKAIADGLKAYFKPFEDVSGKADILITVHETSAEKLNFFDEFDFHIKEPDPGKSKIKEEYVDFPQYRIVRKRLTGMVFIFGKDIHAAIGPCLGNLNQVVNFVNNRYIEWKLCRCCLLGHAAGVIWKGKGLALAGFSGAGKSTLALHLMNRGAVFVSNDRLMIEKNGTGLLMHGVAKLPRINPGTALNNPNLISIVPPEDKARFSGLSGEELWQLEHKYDVPIDECFGSERFVLSAEMRGLVILNWQRGKGGIIVREINPSERQDLLPAFMKSVGLFFSPDEECDMPEPTIKNYADYLSLCRVMEISGNTDFEAATDACISFLGE
;
A
#
# COMPACT_ATOMS: atom_id res chain seq x y z
N MET A 1 -15.34 -30.60 25.07
CA MET A 1 -16.42 -30.93 24.11
C MET A 1 -15.94 -30.46 22.75
N ASN A 2 -15.58 -31.39 21.87
CA ASN A 2 -15.17 -31.07 20.50
C ASN A 2 -16.42 -30.73 19.70
N TYR A 3 -16.72 -29.47 19.52
CA TYR A 3 -17.67 -29.03 18.52
C TYR A 3 -17.00 -29.14 17.14
N PRO A 4 -17.65 -29.67 16.10
CA PRO A 4 -17.10 -29.71 14.76
C PRO A 4 -16.93 -28.29 14.25
N TYR A 5 -15.67 -27.88 14.12
CA TYR A 5 -15.24 -26.53 13.70
C TYR A 5 -15.98 -26.01 12.46
N HIS A 6 -16.27 -26.88 11.50
CA HIS A 6 -16.92 -26.54 10.22
C HIS A 6 -18.35 -25.96 10.32
N ILE A 7 -19.10 -26.27 11.39
CA ILE A 7 -20.49 -25.77 11.54
C ILE A 7 -20.52 -24.35 12.12
N ARG A 8 -19.51 -23.97 12.93
CA ARG A 8 -19.40 -22.60 13.46
C ARG A 8 -18.94 -21.57 12.43
N GLU A 9 -18.13 -21.98 11.49
CA GLU A 9 -17.44 -21.10 10.54
C GLU A 9 -18.41 -20.41 9.57
N ASN A 10 -19.21 -21.19 8.86
CA ASN A 10 -20.23 -20.65 7.95
C ASN A 10 -21.29 -19.83 8.72
N HIS A 11 -21.59 -20.23 9.94
CA HIS A 11 -22.60 -19.58 10.77
C HIS A 11 -22.20 -18.15 11.22
N ILE A 12 -20.92 -17.89 11.53
CA ILE A 12 -20.47 -16.54 11.92
C ILE A 12 -20.68 -15.54 10.78
N VAL A 13 -20.31 -15.92 9.56
CA VAL A 13 -20.45 -15.04 8.40
C VAL A 13 -21.91 -14.84 8.02
N GLU A 14 -22.71 -15.88 8.07
CA GLU A 14 -24.15 -15.80 7.81
C GLU A 14 -24.85 -14.96 8.88
N GLN A 15 -24.56 -15.17 10.15
CA GLN A 15 -25.08 -14.34 11.24
C GLN A 15 -24.69 -12.87 11.10
N LEU A 16 -23.46 -12.58 10.67
CA LEU A 16 -23.03 -11.20 10.43
C LEU A 16 -23.79 -10.57 9.26
N ARG A 17 -23.99 -11.30 8.17
CA ARG A 17 -24.77 -10.84 7.02
C ARG A 17 -26.22 -10.60 7.37
N GLU A 18 -26.81 -11.46 8.18
CA GLU A 18 -28.20 -11.33 8.65
C GLU A 18 -28.37 -10.18 9.66
N SER A 19 -27.41 -10.04 10.59
CA SER A 19 -27.47 -9.02 11.63
C SER A 19 -27.12 -7.61 11.14
N TYR A 20 -26.30 -7.51 10.11
CA TYR A 20 -25.81 -6.24 9.56
C TYR A 20 -25.83 -6.28 8.02
N PRO A 21 -27.04 -6.19 7.40
CA PRO A 21 -27.15 -6.25 5.95
C PRO A 21 -26.33 -5.12 5.29
N ALA A 22 -25.58 -5.47 4.26
CA ALA A 22 -24.75 -4.52 3.52
C ALA A 22 -25.55 -3.98 2.32
N GLU A 23 -26.28 -2.89 2.53
CA GLU A 23 -27.23 -2.33 1.57
C GLU A 23 -26.61 -1.33 0.57
N TYR A 24 -25.51 -0.68 0.98
CA TYR A 24 -24.83 0.34 0.17
C TYR A 24 -23.65 -0.28 -0.56
N LYS A 25 -23.60 -0.08 -1.90
CA LYS A 25 -22.56 -0.67 -2.75
C LYS A 25 -21.68 0.41 -3.36
N LEU A 26 -20.40 0.10 -3.43
CA LEU A 26 -19.39 0.88 -4.15
C LEU A 26 -18.65 -0.07 -5.10
N ASN A 27 -18.59 0.28 -6.38
CA ASN A 27 -17.83 -0.45 -7.38
C ASN A 27 -16.53 0.30 -7.68
N LEU A 28 -15.42 -0.42 -7.63
CA LEU A 28 -14.08 0.09 -7.84
C LEU A 28 -13.38 -0.69 -8.94
N ARG A 29 -12.45 -0.01 -9.63
CA ARG A 29 -11.56 -0.64 -10.59
C ARG A 29 -10.11 -0.30 -10.29
N PHE A 30 -9.34 -1.30 -9.87
CA PHE A 30 -7.91 -1.20 -9.60
C PHE A 30 -7.14 -1.87 -10.73
N GLY A 31 -6.79 -1.10 -11.75
CA GLY A 31 -6.20 -1.65 -12.98
C GLY A 31 -7.18 -2.57 -13.72
N ASP A 32 -6.84 -3.84 -13.76
CA ASP A 32 -7.64 -4.92 -14.36
C ASP A 32 -8.59 -5.63 -13.37
N CYS A 33 -8.48 -5.35 -12.07
CA CYS A 33 -9.31 -5.94 -11.01
C CYS A 33 -10.54 -5.09 -10.71
N ARG A 34 -11.72 -5.71 -10.68
CA ARG A 34 -12.98 -5.11 -10.25
C ARG A 34 -13.33 -5.54 -8.83
N ILE A 35 -13.63 -4.58 -7.98
CA ILE A 35 -13.93 -4.80 -6.58
C ILE A 35 -15.31 -4.21 -6.27
N GLU A 36 -16.21 -5.03 -5.74
CA GLU A 36 -17.45 -4.56 -5.13
C GLU A 36 -17.25 -4.48 -3.62
N VAL A 37 -17.51 -3.32 -3.03
CA VAL A 37 -17.52 -3.13 -1.57
C VAL A 37 -18.97 -2.86 -1.15
N ALA A 38 -19.57 -3.81 -0.44
CA ALA A 38 -20.91 -3.67 0.13
C ALA A 38 -20.79 -3.31 1.61
N VAL A 39 -21.48 -2.27 2.07
CA VAL A 39 -21.35 -1.74 3.42
C VAL A 39 -22.71 -1.58 4.11
N SER A 40 -22.75 -1.77 5.42
CA SER A 40 -24.00 -1.65 6.22
C SER A 40 -24.44 -0.22 6.43
N GLU A 41 -23.54 0.77 6.39
CA GLU A 41 -23.82 2.16 6.73
C GLU A 41 -23.49 3.12 5.58
N LYS A 42 -24.44 4.01 5.26
CA LYS A 42 -24.28 5.02 4.20
C LYS A 42 -23.05 5.91 4.43
N ALA A 43 -22.76 6.30 5.66
CA ALA A 43 -21.62 7.15 5.98
C ALA A 43 -20.26 6.49 5.64
N ILE A 44 -20.16 5.16 5.79
CA ILE A 44 -18.97 4.39 5.36
C ILE A 44 -18.89 4.39 3.83
N ALA A 45 -20.01 4.15 3.14
CA ALA A 45 -20.05 4.19 1.68
C ALA A 45 -19.59 5.56 1.14
N ASP A 46 -20.14 6.64 1.68
CA ASP A 46 -19.79 8.01 1.29
C ASP A 46 -18.30 8.32 1.55
N GLY A 47 -17.76 7.88 2.69
CA GLY A 47 -16.33 8.04 3.01
C GLY A 47 -15.40 7.26 2.10
N LEU A 48 -15.74 5.98 1.81
CA LEU A 48 -14.97 5.15 0.87
C LEU A 48 -15.06 5.70 -0.57
N LYS A 49 -16.24 6.17 -0.98
CA LYS A 49 -16.45 6.81 -2.27
C LYS A 49 -15.61 8.08 -2.43
N ALA A 50 -15.56 8.92 -1.41
CA ALA A 50 -14.71 10.11 -1.42
C ALA A 50 -13.22 9.72 -1.53
N TYR A 51 -12.77 8.70 -0.79
CA TYR A 51 -11.39 8.25 -0.80
C TYR A 51 -10.96 7.62 -2.12
N PHE A 52 -11.79 6.74 -2.68
CA PHE A 52 -11.51 5.99 -3.91
C PHE A 52 -12.06 6.65 -5.18
N LYS A 53 -12.47 7.92 -5.11
CA LYS A 53 -13.10 8.66 -6.22
C LYS A 53 -12.41 8.48 -7.59
N PRO A 54 -11.06 8.50 -7.70
CA PRO A 54 -10.38 8.29 -8.98
C PRO A 54 -10.53 6.87 -9.55
N PHE A 55 -11.00 5.92 -8.76
CA PHE A 55 -11.10 4.50 -9.09
C PHE A 55 -12.53 3.97 -9.09
N GLU A 56 -13.53 4.85 -9.00
CA GLU A 56 -14.94 4.45 -9.17
C GLU A 56 -15.16 3.85 -10.56
N ASP A 57 -15.89 2.75 -10.64
CA ASP A 57 -16.27 2.09 -11.89
C ASP A 57 -17.79 1.96 -11.98
N VAL A 58 -18.27 1.72 -13.17
CA VAL A 58 -19.67 1.32 -13.41
C VAL A 58 -19.83 -0.17 -13.12
N SER A 59 -21.04 -0.57 -12.74
CA SER A 59 -21.40 -1.95 -12.41
C SER A 59 -20.90 -2.98 -13.45
N GLY A 60 -20.34 -4.07 -12.96
CA GLY A 60 -19.89 -5.23 -13.72
C GLY A 60 -19.67 -6.39 -12.77
N LYS A 61 -19.35 -7.58 -13.29
CA LYS A 61 -18.99 -8.70 -12.42
C LYS A 61 -17.71 -8.36 -11.65
N ALA A 62 -17.77 -8.37 -10.33
CA ALA A 62 -16.62 -8.17 -9.47
C ALA A 62 -15.72 -9.42 -9.45
N ASP A 63 -14.40 -9.18 -9.42
CA ASP A 63 -13.39 -10.20 -9.13
C ASP A 63 -13.25 -10.43 -7.63
N ILE A 64 -13.49 -9.38 -6.83
CA ILE A 64 -13.42 -9.41 -5.37
C ILE A 64 -14.69 -8.78 -4.80
N LEU A 65 -15.36 -9.49 -3.89
CA LEU A 65 -16.48 -8.98 -3.12
C LEU A 65 -16.04 -8.76 -1.66
N ILE A 66 -16.15 -7.54 -1.17
CA ILE A 66 -15.81 -7.17 0.20
C ILE A 66 -17.08 -6.70 0.91
N THR A 67 -17.30 -7.17 2.13
CA THR A 67 -18.38 -6.68 2.98
C THR A 67 -17.83 -5.90 4.17
N VAL A 68 -18.50 -4.82 4.57
CA VAL A 68 -18.08 -3.96 5.68
C VAL A 68 -19.28 -3.75 6.61
N HIS A 69 -19.15 -4.18 7.85
CA HIS A 69 -20.22 -4.20 8.82
C HIS A 69 -19.87 -3.30 10.01
N GLU A 70 -20.64 -2.21 10.16
CA GLU A 70 -20.50 -1.30 11.31
C GLU A 70 -21.09 -1.93 12.54
N THR A 71 -20.31 -2.02 13.61
CA THR A 71 -20.78 -2.41 14.93
C THR A 71 -19.80 -1.94 16.00
N SER A 72 -20.20 -1.94 17.27
CA SER A 72 -19.25 -1.63 18.34
C SER A 72 -18.33 -2.82 18.63
N ALA A 73 -17.12 -2.54 19.12
CA ALA A 73 -16.14 -3.57 19.47
C ALA A 73 -16.66 -4.53 20.54
N GLU A 74 -17.50 -4.05 21.49
CA GLU A 74 -18.08 -4.85 22.56
C GLU A 74 -19.03 -5.94 22.05
N LYS A 75 -19.69 -5.72 20.91
CA LYS A 75 -20.57 -6.72 20.30
C LYS A 75 -19.80 -7.86 19.62
N LEU A 76 -18.48 -7.74 19.52
CA LEU A 76 -17.59 -8.73 18.93
C LEU A 76 -16.89 -9.62 19.96
N ASN A 77 -17.31 -9.58 21.23
CA ASN A 77 -16.71 -10.37 22.34
C ASN A 77 -16.79 -11.89 22.10
N PHE A 78 -17.71 -12.36 21.24
CA PHE A 78 -17.76 -13.79 20.89
C PHE A 78 -16.49 -14.27 20.15
N PHE A 79 -15.70 -13.36 19.59
CA PHE A 79 -14.37 -13.71 19.06
C PHE A 79 -13.36 -14.04 20.17
N ASP A 80 -13.61 -13.69 21.43
CA ASP A 80 -12.72 -14.04 22.56
C ASP A 80 -12.70 -15.55 22.87
N GLU A 81 -13.65 -16.31 22.30
CA GLU A 81 -13.67 -17.77 22.38
C GLU A 81 -12.60 -18.45 21.49
N PHE A 82 -11.97 -17.71 20.54
CA PHE A 82 -10.95 -18.24 19.67
C PHE A 82 -9.55 -18.09 20.28
N ASP A 83 -8.70 -19.07 20.02
CA ASP A 83 -7.31 -19.07 20.49
C ASP A 83 -6.43 -18.24 19.51
N PHE A 84 -6.40 -16.93 19.75
CA PHE A 84 -5.66 -15.99 18.92
C PHE A 84 -4.15 -16.06 19.18
N HIS A 85 -3.39 -16.17 18.12
CA HIS A 85 -1.94 -15.97 18.10
C HIS A 85 -1.60 -14.48 18.02
N ILE A 86 -0.69 -14.03 18.90
CA ILE A 86 -0.19 -12.65 18.84
C ILE A 86 0.80 -12.53 17.68
N LYS A 87 0.58 -11.52 16.81
CA LYS A 87 1.60 -11.14 15.85
C LYS A 87 2.69 -10.33 16.55
N GLU A 88 3.89 -10.86 16.56
CA GLU A 88 5.05 -10.16 17.09
C GLU A 88 5.26 -8.80 16.39
N PRO A 89 5.63 -7.75 17.14
CA PRO A 89 5.93 -6.45 16.57
C PRO A 89 7.08 -6.52 15.55
N ASP A 90 7.04 -5.61 14.57
CA ASP A 90 8.16 -5.44 13.65
C ASP A 90 9.44 -5.06 14.41
N PRO A 91 10.64 -5.42 13.92
CA PRO A 91 11.91 -5.08 14.57
C PRO A 91 12.01 -3.60 14.97
N GLY A 92 12.41 -3.35 16.21
CA GLY A 92 12.50 -2.00 16.77
C GLY A 92 11.19 -1.39 17.28
N LYS A 93 10.06 -2.13 17.23
CA LYS A 93 8.78 -1.72 17.83
C LYS A 93 8.40 -2.65 18.97
N SER A 94 7.76 -2.09 20.00
CA SER A 94 7.30 -2.85 21.18
C SER A 94 5.79 -3.05 21.23
N LYS A 95 5.01 -2.32 20.41
CA LYS A 95 3.56 -2.29 20.52
C LYS A 95 2.93 -3.44 19.73
N ILE A 96 2.28 -4.35 20.44
CA ILE A 96 1.46 -5.41 19.84
C ILE A 96 0.17 -4.79 19.30
N LYS A 97 -0.07 -4.90 18.01
CA LYS A 97 -1.19 -4.26 17.31
C LYS A 97 -2.23 -5.24 16.82
N GLU A 98 -1.82 -6.47 16.53
CA GLU A 98 -2.62 -7.46 15.81
C GLU A 98 -2.49 -8.83 16.46
N GLU A 99 -3.56 -9.59 16.38
CA GLU A 99 -3.60 -11.01 16.68
C GLU A 99 -4.43 -11.72 15.62
N TYR A 100 -4.23 -13.01 15.43
CA TYR A 100 -4.88 -13.76 14.37
C TYR A 100 -5.11 -15.22 14.73
N VAL A 101 -6.07 -15.82 14.04
CA VAL A 101 -6.30 -17.27 14.06
C VAL A 101 -6.53 -17.76 12.64
N ASP A 102 -5.92 -18.91 12.32
CA ASP A 102 -6.03 -19.56 11.01
C ASP A 102 -7.04 -20.69 11.05
N PHE A 103 -7.90 -20.73 10.03
CA PHE A 103 -8.79 -21.82 9.71
C PHE A 103 -8.44 -22.39 8.33
N PRO A 104 -8.88 -23.58 7.98
CA PRO A 104 -8.51 -24.20 6.70
C PRO A 104 -8.80 -23.35 5.44
N GLN A 105 -9.87 -22.52 5.49
CA GLN A 105 -10.34 -21.77 4.33
C GLN A 105 -10.23 -20.24 4.51
N TYR A 106 -9.95 -19.76 5.71
CA TYR A 106 -9.87 -18.31 5.99
C TYR A 106 -9.05 -18.02 7.23
N ARG A 107 -8.64 -16.75 7.34
CA ARG A 107 -7.97 -16.18 8.51
C ARG A 107 -8.85 -15.12 9.14
N ILE A 108 -8.84 -15.06 10.47
CA ILE A 108 -9.39 -13.94 11.24
C ILE A 108 -8.22 -13.13 11.81
N VAL A 109 -8.26 -11.82 11.59
CA VAL A 109 -7.29 -10.87 12.19
C VAL A 109 -8.06 -9.86 13.03
N ARG A 110 -7.66 -9.71 14.30
CA ARG A 110 -8.20 -8.70 15.20
C ARG A 110 -7.19 -7.59 15.46
N LYS A 111 -7.64 -6.34 15.34
CA LYS A 111 -6.85 -5.13 15.68
C LYS A 111 -7.07 -4.80 17.14
N ARG A 112 -6.09 -5.07 18.00
CA ARG A 112 -6.19 -4.90 19.46
C ARG A 112 -6.46 -3.48 19.93
N LEU A 113 -6.08 -2.47 19.13
CA LEU A 113 -6.23 -1.05 19.50
C LEU A 113 -7.58 -0.46 19.13
N THR A 114 -8.26 -1.04 18.15
CA THR A 114 -9.50 -0.49 17.60
C THR A 114 -10.68 -1.44 17.70
N GLY A 115 -10.44 -2.71 18.03
CA GLY A 115 -11.47 -3.74 18.07
C GLY A 115 -11.98 -4.17 16.67
N MET A 116 -11.37 -3.66 15.58
CA MET A 116 -11.73 -4.11 14.24
C MET A 116 -11.34 -5.57 14.04
N VAL A 117 -12.23 -6.34 13.41
CA VAL A 117 -12.02 -7.73 13.01
C VAL A 117 -12.09 -7.83 11.49
N PHE A 118 -11.18 -8.59 10.92
CA PHE A 118 -11.12 -8.87 9.49
C PHE A 118 -11.15 -10.38 9.27
N ILE A 119 -12.06 -10.84 8.43
CA ILE A 119 -12.18 -12.26 8.03
C ILE A 119 -11.92 -12.32 6.54
N PHE A 120 -10.97 -13.15 6.10
CA PHE A 120 -10.63 -13.25 4.69
C PHE A 120 -10.03 -14.61 4.33
N GLY A 121 -10.32 -15.05 3.14
CA GLY A 121 -9.92 -16.33 2.55
C GLY A 121 -10.56 -16.53 1.18
N LYS A 122 -10.70 -17.76 0.73
CA LYS A 122 -11.14 -18.11 -0.63
C LYS A 122 -12.43 -17.39 -1.06
N ASP A 123 -13.48 -17.44 -0.25
CA ASP A 123 -14.82 -16.95 -0.63
C ASP A 123 -15.36 -15.86 0.30
N ILE A 124 -14.52 -15.34 1.18
CA ILE A 124 -14.94 -14.36 2.16
C ILE A 124 -13.92 -13.24 2.34
N HIS A 125 -14.41 -12.00 2.32
CA HIS A 125 -13.65 -10.82 2.66
C HIS A 125 -14.55 -9.86 3.43
N ALA A 126 -14.45 -9.87 4.77
CA ALA A 126 -15.28 -9.06 5.65
C ALA A 126 -14.44 -8.19 6.58
N ALA A 127 -14.83 -6.93 6.75
CA ALA A 127 -14.34 -6.01 7.78
C ALA A 127 -15.50 -5.70 8.74
N ILE A 128 -15.30 -5.86 10.04
CA ILE A 128 -16.34 -5.80 11.04
C ILE A 128 -15.85 -5.00 12.24
N GLY A 129 -16.69 -4.17 12.83
CA GLY A 129 -16.36 -3.40 14.01
C GLY A 129 -16.61 -1.91 13.83
N PRO A 130 -15.98 -1.03 14.62
CA PRO A 130 -16.15 0.41 14.54
C PRO A 130 -15.50 0.99 13.27
N CYS A 131 -16.04 0.60 12.09
CA CYS A 131 -15.50 0.89 10.78
C CYS A 131 -15.53 2.38 10.47
N LEU A 132 -16.59 3.08 10.87
CA LEU A 132 -16.74 4.53 10.64
C LEU A 132 -15.60 5.31 11.31
N GLY A 133 -15.26 4.96 12.55
CA GLY A 133 -14.13 5.55 13.28
C GLY A 133 -12.76 5.09 12.79
N ASN A 134 -12.70 4.06 11.96
CA ASN A 134 -11.47 3.41 11.50
C ASN A 134 -11.45 3.19 9.97
N LEU A 135 -12.01 4.13 9.22
CA LEU A 135 -12.17 4.03 7.76
C LEU A 135 -10.83 3.76 7.05
N ASN A 136 -9.73 4.29 7.56
CA ASN A 136 -8.38 4.04 7.07
C ASN A 136 -7.98 2.56 7.13
N GLN A 137 -8.52 1.79 8.10
CA GLN A 137 -8.27 0.35 8.19
C GLN A 137 -9.10 -0.42 7.16
N VAL A 138 -10.32 0.03 6.87
CA VAL A 138 -11.15 -0.51 5.78
C VAL A 138 -10.47 -0.26 4.43
N VAL A 139 -9.98 0.97 4.17
CA VAL A 139 -9.19 1.31 2.98
C VAL A 139 -7.97 0.40 2.83
N ASN A 140 -7.24 0.16 3.93
CA ASN A 140 -6.10 -0.76 3.91
C ASN A 140 -6.53 -2.20 3.61
N PHE A 141 -7.69 -2.64 4.12
CA PHE A 141 -8.20 -3.98 3.87
C PHE A 141 -8.58 -4.17 2.39
N VAL A 142 -9.29 -3.23 1.80
CA VAL A 142 -9.60 -3.24 0.35
C VAL A 142 -8.32 -3.36 -0.48
N ASN A 143 -7.31 -2.54 -0.18
CA ASN A 143 -6.02 -2.61 -0.88
C ASN A 143 -5.27 -3.93 -0.63
N ASN A 144 -5.36 -4.52 0.56
CA ASN A 144 -4.74 -5.83 0.85
C ASN A 144 -5.39 -6.96 0.04
N ARG A 145 -6.72 -6.92 -0.18
CA ARG A 145 -7.40 -7.91 -1.04
C ARG A 145 -6.96 -7.78 -2.49
N TYR A 146 -6.82 -6.55 -2.99
CA TYR A 146 -6.27 -6.30 -4.32
C TYR A 146 -4.81 -6.78 -4.46
N ILE A 147 -3.97 -6.51 -3.46
CA ILE A 147 -2.57 -6.98 -3.46
C ILE A 147 -2.53 -8.51 -3.54
N GLU A 148 -3.31 -9.22 -2.72
CA GLU A 148 -3.38 -10.69 -2.76
C GLU A 148 -3.82 -11.17 -4.13
N TRP A 149 -4.88 -10.57 -4.69
CA TRP A 149 -5.38 -10.90 -6.02
C TRP A 149 -4.30 -10.76 -7.11
N LYS A 150 -3.46 -9.71 -7.03
CA LYS A 150 -2.34 -9.51 -7.96
C LYS A 150 -1.20 -10.49 -7.71
N LEU A 151 -0.83 -10.72 -6.45
CA LEU A 151 0.26 -11.65 -6.11
C LEU A 151 -0.05 -13.07 -6.57
N CYS A 152 -1.29 -13.51 -6.42
CA CYS A 152 -1.74 -14.82 -6.93
C CYS A 152 -1.82 -14.92 -8.46
N ARG A 153 -1.40 -13.87 -9.19
CA ARG A 153 -1.26 -13.79 -10.65
C ARG A 153 0.16 -13.47 -11.05
N CYS A 154 1.10 -14.26 -10.56
CA CYS A 154 2.53 -14.17 -10.91
C CYS A 154 3.19 -12.80 -10.61
N CYS A 155 2.68 -12.02 -9.65
CA CYS A 155 3.32 -10.79 -9.23
C CYS A 155 4.26 -10.99 -8.03
N LEU A 156 5.33 -10.18 -7.97
CA LEU A 156 6.17 -10.01 -6.77
C LEU A 156 5.89 -8.66 -6.10
N LEU A 157 5.91 -8.64 -4.77
CA LEU A 157 5.64 -7.44 -3.99
C LEU A 157 6.92 -6.64 -3.72
N GLY A 158 6.94 -5.36 -4.09
CA GLY A 158 8.02 -4.42 -3.84
C GLY A 158 7.68 -3.37 -2.78
N HIS A 159 8.70 -2.94 -2.03
CA HIS A 159 8.69 -1.79 -1.14
C HIS A 159 9.20 -0.55 -1.89
N ALA A 160 8.36 0.00 -2.73
CA ALA A 160 8.72 1.10 -3.62
C ALA A 160 7.60 2.13 -3.75
N ALA A 161 7.97 3.37 -4.05
CA ALA A 161 7.09 4.31 -4.71
C ALA A 161 7.13 4.08 -6.23
N GLY A 162 6.06 4.45 -6.94
CA GLY A 162 5.99 4.36 -8.40
C GLY A 162 5.47 5.64 -9.00
N VAL A 163 6.09 6.07 -10.10
CA VAL A 163 5.66 7.21 -10.90
C VAL A 163 5.77 6.89 -12.39
N ILE A 164 5.08 7.66 -13.23
CA ILE A 164 5.20 7.60 -14.68
C ILE A 164 5.72 8.93 -15.18
N TRP A 165 6.80 8.90 -15.96
CA TRP A 165 7.34 10.05 -16.66
C TRP A 165 7.22 9.84 -18.17
N LYS A 166 6.48 10.71 -18.85
CA LYS A 166 6.26 10.63 -20.32
C LYS A 166 5.90 9.20 -20.79
N GLY A 167 4.99 8.53 -20.10
CA GLY A 167 4.53 7.17 -20.41
C GLY A 167 5.45 6.04 -19.94
N LYS A 168 6.61 6.34 -19.35
CA LYS A 168 7.59 5.37 -18.87
C LYS A 168 7.49 5.24 -17.34
N GLY A 169 7.19 4.05 -16.84
CA GLY A 169 7.09 3.76 -15.40
C GLY A 169 8.46 3.67 -14.73
N LEU A 170 8.59 4.28 -13.56
CA LEU A 170 9.78 4.26 -12.71
C LEU A 170 9.39 3.85 -11.29
N ALA A 171 9.99 2.79 -10.78
CA ALA A 171 9.93 2.40 -9.39
C ALA A 171 11.08 3.04 -8.61
N LEU A 172 10.80 3.50 -7.38
CA LEU A 172 11.75 4.13 -6.47
C LEU A 172 11.84 3.30 -5.19
N ALA A 173 12.91 2.55 -5.02
CA ALA A 173 13.18 1.71 -3.85
C ALA A 173 14.23 2.33 -2.93
N GLY A 174 14.38 1.77 -1.74
CA GLY A 174 15.35 2.18 -0.74
C GLY A 174 14.90 1.76 0.65
N PHE A 175 15.81 1.67 1.59
CA PHE A 175 15.49 1.31 2.97
C PHE A 175 14.56 2.35 3.63
N SER A 176 14.05 2.02 4.80
CA SER A 176 13.16 2.93 5.54
C SER A 176 13.86 4.27 5.78
N GLY A 177 13.15 5.36 5.49
CA GLY A 177 13.73 6.70 5.61
C GLY A 177 14.58 7.19 4.43
N ALA A 178 14.83 6.38 3.40
CA ALA A 178 15.63 6.80 2.24
C ALA A 178 14.99 7.91 1.37
N GLY A 179 13.73 8.28 1.61
CA GLY A 179 13.08 9.38 0.89
C GLY A 179 12.36 9.00 -0.41
N LYS A 180 11.99 7.74 -0.59
CA LYS A 180 11.21 7.26 -1.75
C LYS A 180 10.00 8.13 -2.09
N SER A 181 9.15 8.37 -1.09
CA SER A 181 7.95 9.21 -1.23
C SER A 181 8.28 10.65 -1.56
N THR A 182 9.33 11.19 -0.96
CA THR A 182 9.80 12.57 -1.22
C THR A 182 10.26 12.69 -2.68
N LEU A 183 11.10 11.76 -3.17
CA LEU A 183 11.56 11.78 -4.56
C LEU A 183 10.41 11.59 -5.56
N ALA A 184 9.44 10.70 -5.25
CA ALA A 184 8.25 10.56 -6.08
C ALA A 184 7.48 11.87 -6.24
N LEU A 185 7.30 12.63 -5.14
CA LEU A 185 6.61 13.92 -5.15
C LEU A 185 7.44 15.03 -5.85
N HIS A 186 8.77 14.99 -5.79
CA HIS A 186 9.62 15.86 -6.61
C HIS A 186 9.43 15.58 -8.11
N LEU A 187 9.39 14.31 -8.51
CA LEU A 187 9.09 13.93 -9.90
C LEU A 187 7.68 14.38 -10.32
N MET A 188 6.70 14.32 -9.40
CA MET A 188 5.36 14.84 -9.66
C MET A 188 5.34 16.36 -9.86
N ASN A 189 6.15 17.12 -9.13
CA ASN A 189 6.32 18.57 -9.37
C ASN A 189 6.84 18.87 -10.79
N ARG A 190 7.63 17.95 -11.37
CA ARG A 190 8.13 18.05 -12.75
C ARG A 190 7.12 17.55 -13.80
N GLY A 191 5.99 17.01 -13.40
CA GLY A 191 4.94 16.56 -14.30
C GLY A 191 4.72 15.04 -14.38
N ALA A 192 5.38 14.23 -13.54
CA ALA A 192 5.12 12.79 -13.49
C ALA A 192 3.71 12.47 -12.96
N VAL A 193 3.20 11.30 -13.27
CA VAL A 193 1.93 10.74 -12.78
C VAL A 193 2.22 9.75 -11.66
N PHE A 194 1.45 9.79 -10.58
CA PHE A 194 1.61 8.94 -9.41
C PHE A 194 1.05 7.53 -9.65
N VAL A 195 1.75 6.50 -9.14
CA VAL A 195 1.31 5.09 -9.20
C VAL A 195 1.17 4.49 -7.82
N SER A 196 2.16 4.65 -6.96
CA SER A 196 2.16 4.08 -5.61
C SER A 196 3.17 4.76 -4.69
N ASN A 197 3.00 4.56 -3.38
CA ASN A 197 3.91 5.12 -2.37
C ASN A 197 4.78 4.10 -1.64
N ASP A 198 4.23 2.95 -1.26
CA ASP A 198 4.89 1.98 -0.35
C ASP A 198 4.82 0.54 -0.83
N ARG A 199 3.81 0.21 -1.61
CA ARG A 199 3.57 -1.14 -2.13
C ARG A 199 3.41 -1.09 -3.63
N LEU A 200 4.27 -1.80 -4.31
CA LEU A 200 4.28 -1.87 -5.76
C LEU A 200 4.41 -3.34 -6.16
N MET A 201 3.46 -3.89 -6.90
CA MET A 201 3.57 -5.23 -7.45
C MET A 201 4.21 -5.14 -8.83
N ILE A 202 5.09 -6.09 -9.15
CA ILE A 202 5.71 -6.20 -10.47
C ILE A 202 5.32 -7.52 -11.12
N GLU A 203 4.99 -7.46 -12.40
CA GLU A 203 4.52 -8.58 -13.22
C GLU A 203 5.36 -8.66 -14.50
N LYS A 204 5.74 -9.88 -14.90
CA LYS A 204 6.38 -10.09 -16.23
C LYS A 204 5.35 -9.93 -17.34
N ASN A 205 5.66 -9.10 -18.33
CA ASN A 205 4.83 -8.86 -19.50
C ASN A 205 5.67 -9.01 -20.78
N GLY A 206 5.67 -10.19 -21.34
CA GLY A 206 6.55 -10.50 -22.47
C GLY A 206 8.03 -10.33 -22.11
N THR A 207 8.71 -9.42 -22.77
CA THR A 207 10.13 -9.09 -22.55
C THR A 207 10.35 -7.93 -21.56
N GLY A 208 9.29 -7.43 -20.93
CA GLY A 208 9.33 -6.29 -20.01
C GLY A 208 8.60 -6.57 -18.70
N LEU A 209 8.42 -5.51 -17.94
CA LEU A 209 7.69 -5.53 -16.67
C LEU A 209 6.50 -4.58 -16.72
N LEU A 210 5.41 -4.97 -16.06
CA LEU A 210 4.36 -4.08 -15.59
C LEU A 210 4.57 -3.81 -14.11
N MET A 211 4.28 -2.59 -13.67
CA MET A 211 4.17 -2.25 -12.27
C MET A 211 2.71 -1.92 -11.93
N HIS A 212 2.26 -2.38 -10.76
CA HIS A 212 0.92 -2.16 -10.25
C HIS A 212 1.00 -1.54 -8.86
N GLY A 213 0.46 -0.34 -8.73
CA GLY A 213 0.35 0.38 -7.47
C GLY A 213 -0.90 -0.03 -6.70
N VAL A 214 -1.12 0.65 -5.59
CA VAL A 214 -2.31 0.49 -4.75
C VAL A 214 -3.07 1.80 -4.65
N ALA A 215 -4.39 1.73 -4.59
CA ALA A 215 -5.28 2.89 -4.45
C ALA A 215 -5.19 3.45 -3.01
N LYS A 216 -4.03 3.98 -2.68
CA LYS A 216 -3.73 4.54 -1.37
C LYS A 216 -2.96 5.84 -1.49
N LEU A 217 -3.50 6.89 -0.86
CA LEU A 217 -2.83 8.20 -0.81
C LEU A 217 -1.46 8.08 -0.16
N PRO A 218 -0.43 8.77 -0.69
CA PRO A 218 0.87 8.82 -0.05
C PRO A 218 0.79 9.55 1.29
N ARG A 219 1.49 9.02 2.29
CA ARG A 219 1.58 9.63 3.61
C ARG A 219 2.98 10.19 3.83
N ILE A 220 3.06 11.49 4.06
CA ILE A 220 4.32 12.21 4.16
C ILE A 220 4.46 12.90 5.52
N ASN A 221 5.70 13.12 5.95
CA ASN A 221 6.00 13.86 7.14
C ASN A 221 5.90 15.39 6.91
N PRO A 222 5.82 16.20 7.99
CA PRO A 222 5.74 17.65 7.88
C PRO A 222 6.89 18.27 7.09
N GLY A 223 8.12 17.74 7.22
CA GLY A 223 9.28 18.22 6.49
C GLY A 223 9.11 18.11 4.97
N THR A 224 8.56 17.02 4.47
CA THR A 224 8.26 16.87 3.03
C THR A 224 7.15 17.83 2.60
N ALA A 225 6.08 17.99 3.40
CA ALA A 225 4.95 18.84 3.06
C ALA A 225 5.32 20.33 3.03
N LEU A 226 6.07 20.80 4.03
CA LEU A 226 6.45 22.21 4.14
C LEU A 226 7.49 22.64 3.11
N ASN A 227 8.33 21.72 2.63
CA ASN A 227 9.36 21.99 1.64
C ASN A 227 8.92 21.72 0.18
N ASN A 228 7.62 21.46 -0.06
CA ASN A 228 7.09 21.24 -1.39
C ASN A 228 5.95 22.24 -1.68
N PRO A 229 6.09 23.15 -2.68
CA PRO A 229 5.09 24.18 -2.95
C PRO A 229 3.68 23.65 -3.23
N ASN A 230 3.56 22.49 -3.87
CA ASN A 230 2.26 21.89 -4.18
C ASN A 230 1.61 21.23 -2.97
N LEU A 231 2.35 20.99 -1.89
CA LEU A 231 1.89 20.27 -0.70
C LEU A 231 1.69 21.15 0.54
N ILE A 232 2.14 22.39 0.49
CA ILE A 232 2.04 23.29 1.65
C ILE A 232 0.59 23.56 2.06
N SER A 233 -0.36 23.44 1.13
CA SER A 233 -1.79 23.64 1.37
C SER A 233 -2.42 22.55 2.25
N ILE A 234 -1.88 21.32 2.25
CA ILE A 234 -2.41 20.22 3.06
C ILE A 234 -2.03 20.32 4.55
N VAL A 235 -1.07 21.19 4.88
CA VAL A 235 -0.65 21.37 6.27
C VAL A 235 -1.58 22.39 6.94
N PRO A 236 -2.30 22.04 8.02
CA PRO A 236 -3.17 22.96 8.75
C PRO A 236 -2.43 24.21 9.25
N PRO A 237 -3.09 25.37 9.32
CA PRO A 237 -2.46 26.62 9.77
C PRO A 237 -1.79 26.50 11.15
N GLU A 238 -2.43 25.80 12.09
CA GLU A 238 -1.90 25.53 13.44
C GLU A 238 -0.61 24.70 13.39
N ASP A 239 -0.54 23.70 12.52
CA ASP A 239 0.66 22.89 12.33
C ASP A 239 1.77 23.67 11.62
N LYS A 240 1.42 24.53 10.65
CA LYS A 240 2.42 25.44 10.03
C LYS A 240 3.07 26.32 11.08
N ALA A 241 2.28 26.94 11.95
CA ALA A 241 2.80 27.78 13.03
C ALA A 241 3.68 26.99 14.00
N ARG A 242 3.24 25.76 14.36
CA ARG A 242 3.97 24.87 15.27
C ARG A 242 5.30 24.39 14.70
N PHE A 243 5.36 24.09 13.41
CA PHE A 243 6.52 23.47 12.79
C PHE A 243 7.48 24.47 12.15
N SER A 244 7.08 25.73 11.96
CA SER A 244 7.92 26.77 11.34
C SER A 244 9.21 27.10 12.11
N GLY A 245 9.25 26.79 13.40
CA GLY A 245 10.43 27.01 14.25
C GLY A 245 11.36 25.80 14.38
N LEU A 246 10.98 24.65 13.78
CA LEU A 246 11.75 23.41 13.90
C LEU A 246 12.83 23.32 12.80
N SER A 247 13.98 22.77 13.18
CA SER A 247 15.04 22.41 12.22
C SER A 247 14.58 21.29 11.29
N GLY A 248 15.25 21.14 10.13
CA GLY A 248 14.97 20.06 9.20
C GLY A 248 15.11 18.66 9.81
N GLU A 249 16.01 18.50 10.79
CA GLU A 249 16.21 17.24 11.50
C GLU A 249 15.05 16.94 12.47
N GLU A 250 14.59 17.93 13.22
CA GLU A 250 13.42 17.80 14.09
C GLU A 250 12.16 17.49 13.30
N LEU A 251 11.93 18.17 12.18
CA LEU A 251 10.80 17.90 11.28
C LEU A 251 10.84 16.47 10.73
N TRP A 252 12.03 15.91 10.50
CA TRP A 252 12.21 14.56 10.00
C TRP A 252 11.88 13.49 11.04
N GLN A 253 12.14 13.75 12.32
CA GLN A 253 11.90 12.82 13.43
C GLN A 253 10.44 12.80 13.89
N LEU A 254 9.61 13.74 13.41
CA LEU A 254 8.20 13.77 13.78
C LEU A 254 7.45 12.53 13.23
N GLU A 255 6.77 11.82 14.10
CA GLU A 255 5.87 10.72 13.70
C GLU A 255 4.52 11.21 13.11
N HIS A 256 4.37 12.52 12.92
CA HIS A 256 3.20 13.12 12.30
C HIS A 256 3.20 12.92 10.79
N LYS A 257 2.04 12.59 10.20
CA LYS A 257 1.93 12.36 8.75
C LYS A 257 0.62 12.91 8.20
N TYR A 258 0.73 13.52 7.03
CA TYR A 258 -0.40 14.00 6.22
C TYR A 258 -0.64 13.05 5.06
N ASP A 259 -1.91 12.76 4.75
CA ASP A 259 -2.30 12.14 3.49
C ASP A 259 -2.26 13.19 2.38
N VAL A 260 -1.73 12.83 1.21
CA VAL A 260 -1.64 13.74 0.06
C VAL A 260 -2.75 13.40 -0.93
N PRO A 261 -3.81 14.20 -1.03
CA PRO A 261 -4.82 14.06 -2.06
C PRO A 261 -4.22 14.46 -3.41
N ILE A 262 -3.82 13.46 -4.20
CA ILE A 262 -3.04 13.65 -5.43
C ILE A 262 -3.75 14.60 -6.41
N ASP A 263 -5.05 14.38 -6.63
CA ASP A 263 -5.81 15.19 -7.59
C ASP A 263 -5.96 16.65 -7.17
N GLU A 264 -6.02 16.91 -5.85
CA GLU A 264 -6.11 18.27 -5.32
C GLU A 264 -4.76 19.00 -5.36
N CYS A 265 -3.66 18.27 -5.12
CA CYS A 265 -2.31 18.85 -5.05
C CYS A 265 -1.65 18.99 -6.43
N PHE A 266 -1.94 18.05 -7.36
CA PHE A 266 -1.22 17.96 -8.63
C PHE A 266 -2.13 18.01 -9.86
N GLY A 267 -3.46 18.09 -9.68
CA GLY A 267 -4.47 18.10 -10.74
C GLY A 267 -5.05 16.72 -11.04
N SER A 268 -6.20 16.71 -11.72
CA SER A 268 -6.94 15.49 -12.08
C SER A 268 -6.11 14.56 -12.97
N GLU A 269 -6.47 13.26 -12.94
CA GLU A 269 -5.85 12.21 -13.76
C GLU A 269 -4.34 11.99 -13.49
N ARG A 270 -3.89 12.41 -12.29
CA ARG A 270 -2.48 12.27 -11.90
C ARG A 270 -2.22 11.06 -11.01
N PHE A 271 -3.23 10.20 -10.81
CA PHE A 271 -3.12 8.96 -10.04
C PHE A 271 -3.66 7.79 -10.86
N VAL A 272 -2.78 6.89 -11.27
CA VAL A 272 -3.10 5.65 -12.00
C VAL A 272 -2.43 4.46 -11.33
N LEU A 273 -2.96 3.25 -11.50
CA LEU A 273 -2.48 2.08 -10.75
C LEU A 273 -1.58 1.15 -11.56
N SER A 274 -1.42 1.35 -12.87
CA SER A 274 -0.60 0.43 -13.68
C SER A 274 0.16 1.17 -14.75
N ALA A 275 1.40 0.73 -14.99
CA ALA A 275 2.24 1.23 -16.05
C ALA A 275 3.29 0.20 -16.48
N GLU A 276 3.78 0.33 -17.71
CA GLU A 276 4.98 -0.39 -18.15
C GLU A 276 6.18 0.13 -17.35
N MET A 277 6.85 -0.77 -16.61
CA MET A 277 8.01 -0.42 -15.79
C MET A 277 9.28 -0.43 -16.62
N ARG A 278 9.83 0.75 -16.86
CA ARG A 278 11.07 0.91 -17.66
C ARG A 278 12.30 0.99 -16.78
N GLY A 279 12.16 1.30 -15.51
CA GLY A 279 13.29 1.41 -14.61
C GLY A 279 12.97 1.23 -13.14
N LEU A 280 14.00 0.83 -12.39
CA LEU A 280 14.05 0.84 -10.93
C LEU A 280 15.20 1.73 -10.49
N VAL A 281 14.95 2.62 -9.55
CA VAL A 281 15.97 3.40 -8.84
C VAL A 281 16.06 2.90 -7.41
N ILE A 282 17.26 2.56 -6.96
CA ILE A 282 17.54 2.17 -5.58
C ILE A 282 18.30 3.30 -4.88
N LEU A 283 17.67 3.90 -3.89
CA LEU A 283 18.25 4.95 -3.06
C LEU A 283 19.13 4.31 -1.98
N ASN A 284 20.42 4.38 -2.18
CA ASN A 284 21.47 3.89 -1.29
C ASN A 284 22.36 5.03 -0.78
N TRP A 285 21.79 6.22 -0.66
CA TRP A 285 22.49 7.41 -0.19
C TRP A 285 22.45 7.56 1.34
N GLN A 286 23.32 8.42 1.84
CA GLN A 286 23.39 8.78 3.26
C GLN A 286 23.49 10.32 3.37
N ARG A 287 22.96 10.86 4.46
CA ARG A 287 23.15 12.29 4.73
C ARG A 287 24.62 12.56 5.02
N GLY A 288 25.20 13.53 4.33
CA GLY A 288 26.62 13.85 4.45
C GLY A 288 27.00 15.07 3.62
N LYS A 289 28.29 15.13 3.24
CA LYS A 289 28.86 16.15 2.35
C LYS A 289 29.14 15.54 0.98
N GLY A 290 29.10 16.38 -0.06
CA GLY A 290 29.36 15.98 -1.44
C GLY A 290 28.07 15.86 -2.27
N GLY A 291 28.19 15.43 -3.52
CA GLY A 291 27.07 15.22 -4.43
C GLY A 291 26.53 13.80 -4.42
N ILE A 292 25.50 13.56 -5.25
CA ILE A 292 25.02 12.21 -5.55
C ILE A 292 26.00 11.49 -6.47
N ILE A 293 25.99 10.16 -6.37
CA ILE A 293 26.70 9.27 -7.30
C ILE A 293 25.66 8.38 -7.95
N VAL A 294 25.60 8.41 -9.28
CA VAL A 294 24.63 7.66 -10.08
C VAL A 294 25.34 6.55 -10.84
N ARG A 295 24.83 5.33 -10.74
CA ARG A 295 25.37 4.17 -11.47
C ARG A 295 24.23 3.29 -11.98
N GLU A 296 24.27 2.90 -13.23
CA GLU A 296 23.45 1.81 -13.74
C GLU A 296 24.06 0.48 -13.29
N ILE A 297 23.23 -0.43 -12.79
CA ILE A 297 23.69 -1.69 -12.19
C ILE A 297 22.95 -2.88 -12.76
N ASN A 298 23.61 -4.04 -12.71
CA ASN A 298 22.98 -5.32 -13.00
C ASN A 298 22.42 -5.92 -11.71
N PRO A 299 21.09 -6.16 -11.59
CA PRO A 299 20.49 -6.69 -10.38
C PRO A 299 21.01 -8.08 -9.97
N SER A 300 21.51 -8.88 -10.93
CA SER A 300 22.10 -10.19 -10.65
C SER A 300 23.49 -10.10 -9.99
N GLU A 301 24.22 -9.00 -10.24
CA GLU A 301 25.54 -8.74 -9.66
C GLU A 301 25.46 -7.96 -8.34
N ARG A 302 24.41 -7.11 -8.19
CA ARG A 302 24.18 -6.26 -7.02
C ARG A 302 22.98 -6.74 -6.20
N GLN A 303 22.96 -8.04 -5.94
CA GLN A 303 21.90 -8.66 -5.10
C GLN A 303 21.84 -8.11 -3.66
N ASP A 304 22.94 -7.53 -3.17
CA ASP A 304 23.03 -6.81 -1.90
C ASP A 304 22.03 -5.64 -1.78
N LEU A 305 21.64 -5.03 -2.90
CA LEU A 305 20.69 -3.92 -2.94
C LEU A 305 19.23 -4.34 -3.06
N LEU A 306 18.94 -5.57 -3.51
CA LEU A 306 17.57 -6.03 -3.75
C LEU A 306 16.68 -6.03 -2.49
N PRO A 307 17.19 -6.31 -1.27
CA PRO A 307 16.37 -6.19 -0.05
C PRO A 307 15.74 -4.80 0.16
N ALA A 308 16.31 -3.74 -0.44
CA ALA A 308 15.72 -2.40 -0.42
C ALA A 308 14.40 -2.29 -1.22
N PHE A 309 14.20 -3.18 -2.20
CA PHE A 309 12.97 -3.29 -2.99
C PHE A 309 12.06 -4.41 -2.48
N MET A 310 12.59 -5.52 -2.00
CA MET A 310 11.83 -6.70 -1.59
C MET A 310 10.90 -6.38 -0.41
N LYS A 311 9.67 -6.91 -0.45
CA LYS A 311 8.70 -6.73 0.64
C LYS A 311 7.97 -8.04 0.95
N SER A 312 7.93 -8.39 2.23
CA SER A 312 7.12 -9.52 2.72
C SER A 312 5.63 -9.21 2.64
N VAL A 313 4.83 -10.21 2.34
CA VAL A 313 3.37 -10.11 2.15
C VAL A 313 2.60 -9.70 3.42
N GLY A 314 3.05 -10.13 4.59
CA GLY A 314 2.45 -9.78 5.87
C GLY A 314 1.19 -10.59 6.22
N LEU A 315 0.55 -10.19 7.34
CA LEU A 315 -0.54 -10.94 7.97
C LEU A 315 -1.81 -11.03 7.11
N PHE A 316 -2.06 -10.03 6.27
CA PHE A 316 -3.25 -9.95 5.42
C PHE A 316 -3.12 -10.70 4.08
N PHE A 317 -2.14 -11.59 3.97
CA PHE A 317 -1.99 -12.51 2.85
C PHE A 317 -2.35 -13.92 3.31
N SER A 318 -3.39 -14.49 2.75
CA SER A 318 -3.88 -15.84 3.05
C SER A 318 -4.46 -16.45 1.78
N PRO A 319 -3.59 -16.81 0.83
CA PRO A 319 -4.00 -17.30 -0.47
C PRO A 319 -4.57 -18.70 -0.37
N ASP A 320 -5.36 -19.08 -1.36
CA ASP A 320 -5.78 -20.46 -1.59
C ASP A 320 -4.73 -21.28 -2.36
N GLU A 321 -5.05 -22.54 -2.62
CA GLU A 321 -4.17 -23.48 -3.34
C GLU A 321 -3.98 -23.12 -4.83
N GLU A 322 -4.83 -22.25 -5.39
CA GLU A 322 -4.76 -21.81 -6.79
C GLU A 322 -3.83 -20.60 -6.99
N CYS A 323 -3.25 -20.09 -5.90
CA CYS A 323 -2.39 -18.92 -5.93
C CYS A 323 -1.03 -19.21 -6.60
N ASP A 324 -0.76 -18.58 -7.74
CA ASP A 324 0.48 -18.73 -8.50
C ASP A 324 1.48 -17.58 -8.19
N MET A 325 1.70 -17.33 -6.91
CA MET A 325 2.69 -16.33 -6.48
C MET A 325 4.10 -16.90 -6.57
N PRO A 326 5.03 -16.24 -7.29
CA PRO A 326 6.44 -16.65 -7.29
C PRO A 326 7.04 -16.53 -5.89
N GLU A 327 7.90 -17.48 -5.51
CA GLU A 327 8.64 -17.38 -4.24
C GLU A 327 9.38 -16.04 -4.16
N PRO A 328 9.26 -15.28 -3.04
CA PRO A 328 9.90 -13.97 -2.89
C PRO A 328 11.39 -14.09 -2.52
N THR A 329 12.16 -14.81 -3.36
CA THR A 329 13.61 -15.00 -3.21
C THR A 329 14.40 -13.90 -3.92
N ILE A 330 15.62 -13.63 -3.46
CA ILE A 330 16.55 -12.69 -4.13
C ILE A 330 16.71 -13.05 -5.61
N LYS A 331 16.80 -14.35 -5.93
CA LYS A 331 16.93 -14.85 -7.28
C LYS A 331 15.74 -14.43 -8.15
N ASN A 332 14.51 -14.69 -7.69
CA ASN A 332 13.31 -14.36 -8.45
C ASN A 332 13.17 -12.83 -8.63
N TYR A 333 13.50 -12.02 -7.61
CA TYR A 333 13.54 -10.57 -7.78
C TYR A 333 14.60 -10.13 -8.79
N ALA A 334 15.80 -10.71 -8.77
CA ALA A 334 16.84 -10.42 -9.76
C ALA A 334 16.40 -10.79 -11.18
N ASP A 335 15.75 -11.96 -11.35
CA ASP A 335 15.22 -12.43 -12.64
C ASP A 335 14.12 -11.51 -13.19
N TYR A 336 13.22 -11.00 -12.35
CA TYR A 336 12.21 -10.02 -12.75
C TYR A 336 12.88 -8.70 -13.12
N LEU A 337 13.70 -8.15 -12.24
CA LEU A 337 14.32 -6.83 -12.41
C LEU A 337 15.35 -6.79 -13.53
N SER A 338 15.84 -7.93 -14.02
CA SER A 338 16.66 -7.99 -15.23
C SER A 338 15.93 -7.58 -16.52
N LEU A 339 14.60 -7.52 -16.49
CA LEU A 339 13.76 -7.09 -17.60
C LEU A 339 13.55 -5.57 -17.67
N CYS A 340 14.12 -4.81 -16.75
CA CYS A 340 14.14 -3.35 -16.77
C CYS A 340 15.53 -2.82 -16.44
N ARG A 341 15.77 -1.54 -16.70
CA ARG A 341 17.02 -0.90 -16.27
C ARG A 341 17.01 -0.65 -14.78
N VAL A 342 18.14 -0.84 -14.10
CA VAL A 342 18.26 -0.58 -12.66
C VAL A 342 19.38 0.42 -12.41
N MET A 343 19.08 1.45 -11.60
CA MET A 343 20.00 2.53 -11.26
C MET A 343 20.15 2.63 -9.72
N GLU A 344 21.39 2.68 -9.25
CA GLU A 344 21.73 3.03 -7.89
C GLU A 344 22.01 4.53 -7.78
N ILE A 345 21.38 5.21 -6.80
CA ILE A 345 21.77 6.55 -6.39
C ILE A 345 22.36 6.46 -4.98
N SER A 346 23.65 6.79 -4.87
CA SER A 346 24.43 6.78 -3.62
C SER A 346 25.06 8.15 -3.36
N GLY A 347 25.91 8.26 -2.34
CA GLY A 347 26.52 9.53 -1.92
C GLY A 347 25.62 10.35 -0.99
N ASN A 348 25.57 11.67 -1.17
CA ASN A 348 24.75 12.56 -0.36
C ASN A 348 23.29 12.60 -0.82
N THR A 349 22.39 12.97 0.10
CA THR A 349 20.97 13.16 -0.21
C THR A 349 20.74 14.51 -0.89
N ASP A 350 20.34 14.46 -2.16
CA ASP A 350 19.95 15.62 -2.97
C ASP A 350 18.77 15.23 -3.89
N PHE A 351 17.58 15.70 -3.53
CA PHE A 351 16.36 15.32 -4.25
C PHE A 351 16.23 15.98 -5.62
N GLU A 352 16.76 17.19 -5.80
CA GLU A 352 16.70 17.86 -7.11
C GLU A 352 17.64 17.17 -8.09
N ALA A 353 18.91 16.95 -7.69
CA ALA A 353 19.86 16.20 -8.52
C ALA A 353 19.37 14.76 -8.81
N ALA A 354 18.76 14.09 -7.83
CA ALA A 354 18.17 12.78 -8.02
C ALA A 354 16.97 12.80 -8.97
N THR A 355 16.14 13.85 -8.93
CA THR A 355 15.04 14.03 -9.87
C THR A 355 15.54 14.17 -11.30
N ASP A 356 16.55 14.99 -11.52
CA ASP A 356 17.16 15.17 -12.84
C ASP A 356 17.83 13.87 -13.33
N ALA A 357 18.51 13.13 -12.44
CA ALA A 357 19.06 11.82 -12.75
C ALA A 357 17.98 10.79 -13.15
N CYS A 358 16.84 10.75 -12.43
CA CYS A 358 15.72 9.88 -12.78
C CYS A 358 15.12 10.20 -14.15
N ILE A 359 14.94 11.49 -14.47
CA ILE A 359 14.42 11.95 -15.76
C ILE A 359 15.38 11.54 -16.89
N SER A 360 16.67 11.82 -16.72
CA SER A 360 17.70 11.45 -17.70
C SER A 360 17.81 9.93 -17.89
N PHE A 361 17.68 9.16 -16.81
CA PHE A 361 17.71 7.70 -16.85
C PHE A 361 16.57 7.09 -17.68
N LEU A 362 15.39 7.68 -17.64
CA LEU A 362 14.26 7.25 -18.49
C LEU A 362 14.40 7.70 -19.94
N GLY A 363 15.34 8.58 -20.23
CA GLY A 363 15.46 9.27 -21.51
C GLY A 363 14.41 10.37 -21.68
N GLU A 364 14.80 11.45 -22.27
CA GLU A 364 13.91 12.59 -22.58
C GLU A 364 12.72 12.23 -23.48
#